data_3ed140e2046da230f2f6a560fdee89b7
#
_entry.id   3ed140e2046da230f2f6a560fdee89b7
#
_cell.length_a   1.000
_cell.length_b   1.000
_cell.length_c   1.000
_cell.angle_alpha   90.00
_cell.angle_beta   90.00
_cell.angle_gamma   90.00
#
_symmetry.space_group_name_H-M   'P 1'
#
loop_
_entity.id
_entity.type
_entity.pdbx_description
1 polymer ?
#
loop_
_entity_poly.entity_id
_entity_poly.type
_entity_poly.pdbx_seq_one_letter_code
_entity_poly.pdbx_strand_id
1 'polypeptide(L)'
;MSDRATEMPTPPALPTPIAVPEAVSPTRQTWQMFYQNRAAMLGLCILLVIIITSIVGPLLYTVPPREMVWMPLTPPGQSEYLLGTDYLGRDLLAGLINGGRVTITIGFAAAVLTVLIGVTIGALAGFFGGWVDTTLMKVTEFFQVLPNLLFAMVVVMLFSPTLTNIAIAIGIVSWTATARLTRAEFLRIREMDYVKAERSI
;
A
#
# COMPACT_ATOMS: atom_id res chain seq x y z
N MET A 1 -71.86 41.58 -32.87
CA MET A 1 -71.73 40.25 -32.23
C MET A 1 -70.24 39.84 -32.36
N SER A 2 -69.52 40.02 -31.27
CA SER A 2 -68.07 39.90 -31.20
C SER A 2 -67.67 38.50 -30.86
N ASP A 3 -66.96 37.89 -31.78
CA ASP A 3 -66.43 36.57 -31.66
C ASP A 3 -65.13 36.64 -30.82
N ARG A 4 -65.23 36.36 -29.53
CA ARG A 4 -64.00 36.15 -28.66
C ARG A 4 -63.64 34.72 -28.76
N ALA A 5 -62.73 34.39 -29.73
CA ALA A 5 -62.00 33.15 -29.71
C ALA A 5 -61.16 33.09 -28.43
N THR A 6 -61.46 32.12 -27.58
CA THR A 6 -60.73 31.82 -26.35
C THR A 6 -59.36 31.26 -26.74
N GLU A 7 -58.34 32.09 -26.72
CA GLU A 7 -56.95 31.61 -26.78
C GLU A 7 -56.65 30.78 -25.54
N MET A 8 -56.52 29.47 -25.71
CA MET A 8 -55.99 28.56 -24.67
C MET A 8 -54.50 28.92 -24.43
N PRO A 9 -54.10 29.14 -23.19
CA PRO A 9 -52.70 29.40 -22.89
C PRO A 9 -51.84 28.19 -23.31
N THR A 10 -50.81 28.44 -24.10
CA THR A 10 -49.79 27.48 -24.48
C THR A 10 -49.16 26.84 -23.21
N PRO A 11 -49.12 25.50 -23.10
CA PRO A 11 -48.47 24.86 -21.96
C PRO A 11 -47.01 25.28 -21.85
N PRO A 12 -46.47 25.47 -20.62
CA PRO A 12 -45.09 25.86 -20.42
C PRO A 12 -44.17 24.86 -21.10
N ALA A 13 -43.18 25.36 -21.82
CA ALA A 13 -42.16 24.52 -22.48
C ALA A 13 -41.52 23.60 -21.45
N LEU A 14 -41.48 22.31 -21.75
CA LEU A 14 -40.79 21.31 -20.92
C LEU A 14 -39.32 21.75 -20.74
N PRO A 15 -38.78 21.66 -19.51
CA PRO A 15 -37.40 21.99 -19.28
C PRO A 15 -36.50 21.17 -20.21
N THR A 16 -35.60 21.84 -20.90
CA THR A 16 -34.60 21.20 -21.75
C THR A 16 -33.89 20.12 -20.95
N PRO A 17 -33.70 18.90 -21.50
CA PRO A 17 -32.98 17.83 -20.82
C PRO A 17 -31.60 18.34 -20.41
N ILE A 18 -31.32 18.34 -19.11
CA ILE A 18 -30.00 18.65 -18.60
C ILE A 18 -29.07 17.62 -19.22
N ALA A 19 -28.12 18.04 -20.05
CA ALA A 19 -27.13 17.15 -20.61
C ALA A 19 -26.37 16.52 -19.45
N VAL A 20 -26.64 15.22 -19.20
CA VAL A 20 -25.89 14.44 -18.21
C VAL A 20 -24.46 14.33 -18.72
N PRO A 21 -23.46 14.86 -17.99
CA PRO A 21 -22.07 14.73 -18.43
C PRO A 21 -21.75 13.26 -18.67
N GLU A 22 -21.13 12.94 -19.82
CA GLU A 22 -20.67 11.58 -20.10
C GLU A 22 -19.91 11.03 -18.89
N ALA A 23 -20.37 9.92 -18.35
CA ALA A 23 -19.77 9.29 -17.19
C ALA A 23 -18.36 8.78 -17.57
N VAL A 24 -17.35 9.60 -17.34
CA VAL A 24 -15.96 9.24 -17.53
C VAL A 24 -15.67 8.09 -16.57
N SER A 25 -15.13 6.97 -17.08
CA SER A 25 -14.85 5.80 -16.26
C SER A 25 -13.97 6.19 -15.05
N PRO A 26 -14.28 5.69 -13.83
CA PRO A 26 -13.53 6.03 -12.61
C PRO A 26 -12.03 5.81 -12.72
N THR A 27 -11.62 4.76 -13.42
CA THR A 27 -10.21 4.43 -13.68
C THR A 27 -9.51 5.51 -14.50
N ARG A 28 -10.15 6.04 -15.55
CA ARG A 28 -9.58 7.11 -16.38
C ARG A 28 -9.42 8.42 -15.59
N GLN A 29 -10.38 8.74 -14.75
CA GLN A 29 -10.29 9.93 -13.88
C GLN A 29 -9.13 9.79 -12.88
N THR A 30 -8.98 8.63 -12.24
CA THR A 30 -7.89 8.36 -11.30
C THR A 30 -6.52 8.51 -11.97
N TRP A 31 -6.34 7.94 -13.18
CA TRP A 31 -5.11 8.08 -13.94
C TRP A 31 -4.83 9.53 -14.34
N GLN A 32 -5.83 10.27 -14.79
CA GLN A 32 -5.67 11.69 -15.13
C GLN A 32 -5.24 12.53 -13.92
N MET A 33 -5.88 12.34 -12.77
CA MET A 33 -5.50 13.01 -11.51
C MET A 33 -4.08 12.65 -11.08
N PHE A 34 -3.67 11.39 -11.25
CA PHE A 34 -2.33 10.95 -10.93
C PHE A 34 -1.27 11.62 -11.80
N TYR A 35 -1.45 11.64 -13.13
CA TYR A 35 -0.51 12.29 -14.05
C TYR A 35 -0.43 13.81 -13.88
N GLN A 36 -1.50 14.45 -13.46
CA GLN A 36 -1.51 15.88 -13.19
C GLN A 36 -0.78 16.24 -11.89
N ASN A 37 -0.61 15.29 -10.98
CA ASN A 37 0.08 15.51 -9.72
C ASN A 37 1.60 15.30 -9.90
N ARG A 38 2.33 16.41 -9.99
CA ARG A 38 3.81 16.39 -10.17
C ARG A 38 4.53 15.66 -9.04
N ALA A 39 4.05 15.78 -7.80
CA ALA A 39 4.64 15.10 -6.66
C ALA A 39 4.44 13.58 -6.74
N ALA A 40 3.26 13.12 -7.19
CA ALA A 40 2.99 11.69 -7.40
C ALA A 40 3.87 11.11 -8.51
N MET A 41 4.05 11.85 -9.61
CA MET A 41 4.95 11.43 -10.71
C MET A 41 6.41 11.36 -10.26
N LEU A 42 6.87 12.35 -9.50
CA LEU A 42 8.23 12.34 -8.94
C LEU A 42 8.42 11.14 -7.99
N GLY A 43 7.46 10.90 -7.10
CA GLY A 43 7.49 9.75 -6.18
C GLY A 43 7.51 8.41 -6.93
N LEU A 44 6.72 8.27 -7.99
CA LEU A 44 6.74 7.08 -8.84
C LEU A 44 8.10 6.89 -9.52
N CYS A 45 8.68 7.96 -10.08
CA CYS A 45 10.01 7.90 -10.72
C CYS A 45 11.07 7.45 -9.71
N ILE A 46 11.11 8.03 -8.52
CA ILE A 46 12.06 7.63 -7.46
C ILE A 46 11.88 6.16 -7.09
N LEU A 47 10.63 5.73 -6.88
CA LEU A 47 10.32 4.34 -6.54
C LEU A 47 10.78 3.37 -7.64
N LEU A 48 10.51 3.69 -8.90
CA LEU A 48 10.94 2.88 -10.04
C LEU A 48 12.46 2.80 -10.14
N VAL A 49 13.18 3.91 -9.94
CA VAL A 49 14.64 3.93 -9.93
C VAL A 49 15.17 3.00 -8.83
N ILE A 50 14.63 3.07 -7.62
CA ILE A 50 15.05 2.21 -6.51
C ILE A 50 14.78 0.73 -6.83
N ILE A 51 13.60 0.39 -7.33
CA ILE A 51 13.23 -0.99 -7.70
C ILE A 51 14.14 -1.52 -8.81
N ILE A 52 14.29 -0.75 -9.89
CA ILE A 52 15.13 -1.16 -11.04
C ILE A 52 16.59 -1.34 -10.60
N THR A 53 17.13 -0.39 -9.85
CA THR A 53 18.52 -0.48 -9.35
C THR A 53 18.70 -1.67 -8.42
N SER A 54 17.72 -1.98 -7.59
CA SER A 54 17.79 -3.13 -6.66
C SER A 54 17.66 -4.49 -7.36
N ILE A 55 16.93 -4.58 -8.48
CA ILE A 55 16.74 -5.83 -9.22
C ILE A 55 17.84 -6.03 -10.26
N VAL A 56 18.12 -5.01 -11.05
CA VAL A 56 19.05 -5.07 -12.18
C VAL A 56 20.49 -4.78 -11.73
N GLY A 57 20.66 -3.94 -10.72
CA GLY A 57 21.98 -3.52 -10.21
C GLY A 57 22.93 -4.68 -9.88
N PRO A 58 22.50 -5.72 -9.16
CA PRO A 58 23.37 -6.88 -8.85
C PRO A 58 23.83 -7.66 -10.08
N LEU A 59 23.13 -7.53 -11.22
CA LEU A 59 23.51 -8.17 -12.49
C LEU A 59 24.57 -7.35 -13.25
N LEU A 60 24.54 -6.02 -13.09
CA LEU A 60 25.45 -5.10 -13.75
C LEU A 60 26.70 -4.79 -12.90
N TYR A 61 26.54 -4.77 -11.59
CA TYR A 61 27.57 -4.44 -10.63
C TYR A 61 27.86 -5.63 -9.72
N THR A 62 28.87 -6.43 -10.08
CA THR A 62 29.16 -7.73 -9.50
C THR A 62 30.15 -7.68 -8.33
N VAL A 63 30.50 -6.50 -7.82
CA VAL A 63 31.39 -6.34 -6.67
C VAL A 63 30.76 -6.97 -5.42
N PRO A 64 31.51 -7.81 -4.68
CA PRO A 64 31.00 -8.44 -3.47
C PRO A 64 30.64 -7.40 -2.38
N PRO A 65 29.39 -7.36 -1.88
CA PRO A 65 28.95 -6.30 -0.97
C PRO A 65 29.49 -6.47 0.47
N ARG A 66 30.07 -7.62 0.80
CA ARG A 66 30.49 -7.94 2.18
C ARG A 66 32.01 -8.11 2.33
N GLU A 67 32.75 -8.13 1.26
CA GLU A 67 34.20 -8.28 1.26
C GLU A 67 34.89 -6.94 1.35
N MET A 68 36.05 -6.89 1.99
CA MET A 68 36.95 -5.74 1.95
C MET A 68 37.55 -5.69 0.54
N VAL A 69 37.29 -4.59 -0.18
CA VAL A 69 37.75 -4.41 -1.57
C VAL A 69 38.83 -3.33 -1.68
N TRP A 70 38.90 -2.43 -0.69
CA TRP A 70 39.85 -1.30 -0.69
C TRP A 70 40.15 -0.82 0.73
N MET A 71 40.94 0.26 0.83
CA MET A 71 41.21 0.91 2.12
C MET A 71 39.91 1.42 2.76
N PRO A 72 39.75 1.27 4.09
CA PRO A 72 38.60 1.81 4.81
C PRO A 72 38.45 3.32 4.64
N LEU A 73 37.20 3.81 4.63
CA LEU A 73 36.82 5.22 4.58
C LEU A 73 37.41 5.99 3.39
N THR A 74 37.59 5.32 2.25
CA THR A 74 38.02 5.98 1.02
C THR A 74 36.87 6.82 0.46
N PRO A 75 37.06 8.14 0.25
CA PRO A 75 35.98 8.99 -0.27
C PRO A 75 35.61 8.67 -1.73
N PRO A 76 34.42 9.10 -2.20
CA PRO A 76 34.03 8.97 -3.59
C PRO A 76 35.06 9.65 -4.54
N GLY A 77 35.36 8.99 -5.65
CA GLY A 77 36.28 9.51 -6.69
C GLY A 77 37.76 9.35 -6.42
N GLN A 78 38.18 8.77 -5.29
CA GLN A 78 39.58 8.46 -4.99
C GLN A 78 39.97 7.01 -5.20
N SER A 79 39.00 6.17 -5.64
CA SER A 79 39.22 4.75 -5.92
C SER A 79 38.43 4.35 -7.15
N GLU A 80 38.56 3.09 -7.57
CA GLU A 80 37.73 2.48 -8.63
C GLU A 80 36.25 2.37 -8.23
N TYR A 81 35.94 2.53 -6.93
CA TYR A 81 34.60 2.40 -6.37
C TYR A 81 33.86 3.73 -6.34
N LEU A 82 32.75 3.84 -7.09
CA LEU A 82 32.03 5.09 -7.37
C LEU A 82 31.63 5.88 -6.12
N LEU A 83 31.14 5.22 -5.08
CA LEU A 83 30.73 5.85 -3.82
C LEU A 83 31.78 5.72 -2.70
N GLY A 84 32.98 5.19 -3.02
CA GLY A 84 34.00 4.92 -2.03
C GLY A 84 33.69 3.70 -1.17
N THR A 85 34.36 3.62 -0.01
CA THR A 85 34.27 2.45 0.90
C THR A 85 33.80 2.83 2.30
N ASP A 86 33.19 1.86 2.98
CA ASP A 86 32.78 1.98 4.37
C ASP A 86 33.98 1.85 5.34
N TYR A 87 33.69 1.87 6.66
CA TYR A 87 34.70 1.71 7.71
C TYR A 87 35.39 0.33 7.74
N LEU A 88 34.87 -0.65 7.02
CA LEU A 88 35.45 -1.98 6.84
C LEU A 88 36.10 -2.15 5.46
N GLY A 89 36.21 -1.10 4.67
CA GLY A 89 36.77 -1.17 3.32
C GLY A 89 35.88 -1.86 2.29
N ARG A 90 34.56 -1.96 2.54
CA ARG A 90 33.58 -2.55 1.63
C ARG A 90 33.05 -1.50 0.70
N ASP A 91 32.71 -1.87 -0.54
CA ASP A 91 32.13 -0.95 -1.49
C ASP A 91 30.71 -0.53 -1.08
N LEU A 92 30.52 0.79 -0.92
CA LEU A 92 29.24 1.39 -0.53
C LEU A 92 28.16 1.20 -1.59
N LEU A 93 28.49 1.28 -2.88
CA LEU A 93 27.54 1.10 -3.97
C LEU A 93 27.04 -0.34 -4.03
N ALA A 94 27.92 -1.34 -3.94
CA ALA A 94 27.55 -2.74 -3.87
C ALA A 94 26.66 -3.03 -2.66
N GLY A 95 27.01 -2.44 -1.51
CA GLY A 95 26.19 -2.52 -0.29
C GLY A 95 24.81 -1.93 -0.45
N LEU A 96 24.67 -0.76 -1.09
CA LEU A 96 23.40 -0.08 -1.35
C LEU A 96 22.50 -0.88 -2.28
N ILE A 97 23.04 -1.35 -3.40
CA ILE A 97 22.30 -2.14 -4.41
C ILE A 97 21.77 -3.45 -3.80
N ASN A 98 22.65 -4.21 -3.15
CA ASN A 98 22.28 -5.49 -2.55
C ASN A 98 21.38 -5.31 -1.32
N GLY A 99 21.63 -4.30 -0.48
CA GLY A 99 20.78 -3.93 0.65
C GLY A 99 19.38 -3.52 0.19
N GLY A 100 19.26 -2.74 -0.87
CA GLY A 100 18.00 -2.36 -1.50
C GLY A 100 17.19 -3.58 -1.94
N ARG A 101 17.81 -4.54 -2.61
CA ARG A 101 17.18 -5.80 -3.02
C ARG A 101 16.61 -6.57 -1.82
N VAL A 102 17.40 -6.72 -0.78
CA VAL A 102 16.99 -7.42 0.46
C VAL A 102 15.82 -6.71 1.12
N THR A 103 15.92 -5.39 1.27
CA THR A 103 14.88 -4.56 1.89
C THR A 103 13.55 -4.62 1.14
N ILE A 104 13.58 -4.49 -0.18
CA ILE A 104 12.37 -4.57 -1.01
C ILE A 104 11.74 -5.96 -0.93
N THR A 105 12.55 -7.03 -0.98
CA THR A 105 12.04 -8.41 -0.89
C THR A 105 11.36 -8.68 0.45
N ILE A 106 12.00 -8.29 1.57
CA ILE A 106 11.43 -8.45 2.91
C ILE A 106 10.17 -7.59 3.06
N GLY A 107 10.24 -6.32 2.66
CA GLY A 107 9.12 -5.38 2.77
C GLY A 107 7.91 -5.84 1.96
N PHE A 108 8.12 -6.31 0.72
CA PHE A 108 7.04 -6.83 -0.11
C PHE A 108 6.41 -8.09 0.48
N ALA A 109 7.22 -9.07 0.90
CA ALA A 109 6.73 -10.30 1.52
C ALA A 109 5.95 -10.01 2.82
N ALA A 110 6.48 -9.13 3.68
CA ALA A 110 5.80 -8.71 4.90
C ALA A 110 4.49 -7.97 4.60
N ALA A 111 4.45 -7.09 3.60
CA ALA A 111 3.24 -6.38 3.20
C ALA A 111 2.16 -7.34 2.69
N VAL A 112 2.51 -8.32 1.85
CA VAL A 112 1.58 -9.35 1.38
C VAL A 112 0.98 -10.12 2.55
N LEU A 113 1.79 -10.57 3.50
CA LEU A 113 1.30 -11.28 4.69
C LEU A 113 0.40 -10.38 5.55
N THR A 114 0.81 -9.15 5.80
CA THR A 114 0.02 -8.15 6.55
C THR A 114 -1.36 -7.93 5.93
N VAL A 115 -1.41 -7.75 4.60
CA VAL A 115 -2.67 -7.54 3.87
C VAL A 115 -3.52 -8.79 3.87
N LEU A 116 -2.96 -9.96 3.59
CA LEU A 116 -3.71 -11.23 3.59
C LEU A 116 -4.35 -11.50 4.95
N ILE A 117 -3.58 -11.42 6.03
CA ILE A 117 -4.09 -11.68 7.38
C ILE A 117 -5.07 -10.57 7.80
N GLY A 118 -4.68 -9.31 7.63
CA GLY A 118 -5.46 -8.16 8.08
C GLY A 118 -6.79 -8.03 7.35
N VAL A 119 -6.78 -8.15 6.01
CA VAL A 119 -8.01 -8.09 5.21
C VAL A 119 -8.93 -9.25 5.53
N THR A 120 -8.40 -10.47 5.67
CA THR A 120 -9.23 -11.64 6.01
C THR A 120 -9.92 -11.47 7.37
N ILE A 121 -9.16 -11.11 8.40
CA ILE A 121 -9.71 -10.94 9.76
C ILE A 121 -10.66 -9.73 9.81
N GLY A 122 -10.30 -8.61 9.21
CA GLY A 122 -11.12 -7.41 9.16
C GLY A 122 -12.42 -7.61 8.39
N ALA A 123 -12.36 -8.29 7.24
CA ALA A 123 -13.53 -8.63 6.43
C ALA A 123 -14.48 -9.56 7.17
N LEU A 124 -13.97 -10.63 7.79
CA LEU A 124 -14.79 -11.55 8.59
C LEU A 124 -15.46 -10.82 9.76
N ALA A 125 -14.74 -10.00 10.49
CA ALA A 125 -15.27 -9.21 11.60
C ALA A 125 -16.37 -8.24 11.12
N GLY A 126 -16.12 -7.47 10.07
CA GLY A 126 -17.06 -6.48 9.54
C GLY A 126 -18.29 -7.10 8.86
N PHE A 127 -18.10 -8.23 8.17
CA PHE A 127 -19.18 -8.92 7.44
C PHE A 127 -20.16 -9.64 8.39
N PHE A 128 -19.66 -10.51 9.28
CA PHE A 128 -20.50 -11.28 10.18
C PHE A 128 -21.03 -10.45 11.36
N GLY A 129 -20.20 -9.52 11.89
CA GLY A 129 -20.59 -8.71 13.04
C GLY A 129 -20.80 -9.52 14.33
N GLY A 130 -21.48 -8.93 15.32
CA GLY A 130 -21.89 -9.59 16.54
C GLY A 130 -20.76 -10.26 17.32
N TRP A 131 -20.91 -11.54 17.66
CA TRP A 131 -19.92 -12.30 18.42
C TRP A 131 -18.61 -12.50 17.66
N VAL A 132 -18.67 -12.73 16.34
CA VAL A 132 -17.46 -12.92 15.50
C VAL A 132 -16.62 -11.66 15.52
N ASP A 133 -17.24 -10.50 15.31
CA ASP A 133 -16.57 -9.20 15.38
C ASP A 133 -15.93 -8.97 16.74
N THR A 134 -16.69 -9.17 17.82
CA THR A 134 -16.20 -8.96 19.17
C THR A 134 -15.00 -9.85 19.48
N THR A 135 -15.02 -11.10 19.08
CA THR A 135 -13.93 -12.06 19.36
C THR A 135 -12.68 -11.71 18.54
N LEU A 136 -12.84 -11.48 17.22
CA LEU A 136 -11.71 -11.15 16.34
C LEU A 136 -11.06 -9.81 16.73
N MET A 137 -11.85 -8.83 17.15
CA MET A 137 -11.31 -7.54 17.61
C MET A 137 -10.60 -7.65 18.95
N LYS A 138 -11.07 -8.46 19.88
CA LYS A 138 -10.34 -8.73 21.14
C LYS A 138 -8.98 -9.41 20.89
N VAL A 139 -8.93 -10.36 19.96
CA VAL A 139 -7.65 -10.96 19.54
C VAL A 139 -6.74 -9.90 18.91
N THR A 140 -7.28 -9.03 18.05
CA THR A 140 -6.54 -7.93 17.44
C THR A 140 -5.98 -6.96 18.49
N GLU A 141 -6.79 -6.62 19.48
CA GLU A 141 -6.38 -5.74 20.60
C GLU A 141 -5.27 -6.38 21.43
N PHE A 142 -5.36 -7.67 21.72
CA PHE A 142 -4.31 -8.41 22.43
C PHE A 142 -2.95 -8.29 21.72
N PHE A 143 -2.92 -8.55 20.41
CA PHE A 143 -1.69 -8.41 19.62
C PHE A 143 -1.19 -6.96 19.57
N GLN A 144 -2.07 -5.98 19.63
CA GLN A 144 -1.73 -4.56 19.56
C GLN A 144 -1.12 -4.00 20.84
N VAL A 145 -1.42 -4.60 21.99
CA VAL A 145 -0.82 -4.24 23.30
C VAL A 145 0.65 -4.68 23.37
N LEU A 146 1.02 -5.73 22.62
CA LEU A 146 2.40 -6.20 22.58
C LEU A 146 3.29 -5.16 21.86
N PRO A 147 4.44 -4.78 22.44
CA PRO A 147 5.38 -3.92 21.74
C PRO A 147 5.91 -4.63 20.48
N ASN A 148 5.55 -4.12 19.32
CA ASN A 148 5.84 -4.76 18.01
C ASN A 148 7.31 -5.15 17.84
N LEU A 149 8.23 -4.29 18.27
CA LEU A 149 9.67 -4.56 18.23
C LEU A 149 10.08 -5.74 19.09
N LEU A 150 9.59 -5.81 20.32
CA LEU A 150 9.92 -6.91 21.24
C LEU A 150 9.37 -8.23 20.72
N PHE A 151 8.14 -8.24 20.22
CA PHE A 151 7.54 -9.44 19.64
C PHE A 151 8.31 -9.92 18.40
N ALA A 152 8.65 -9.00 17.49
CA ALA A 152 9.45 -9.33 16.31
C ALA A 152 10.84 -9.88 16.68
N MET A 153 11.51 -9.32 17.68
CA MET A 153 12.80 -9.81 18.18
C MET A 153 12.69 -11.25 18.72
N VAL A 154 11.65 -11.52 19.52
CA VAL A 154 11.40 -12.88 20.05
C VAL A 154 11.17 -13.87 18.93
N VAL A 155 10.35 -13.53 17.93
CA VAL A 155 10.10 -14.41 16.78
C VAL A 155 11.39 -14.70 16.01
N VAL A 156 12.21 -13.69 15.74
CA VAL A 156 13.49 -13.86 15.04
C VAL A 156 14.48 -14.68 15.85
N MET A 157 14.52 -14.53 17.18
CA MET A 157 15.37 -15.32 18.06
C MET A 157 14.97 -16.81 18.09
N LEU A 158 13.68 -17.11 18.08
CA LEU A 158 13.18 -18.49 18.12
C LEU A 158 13.39 -19.25 16.80
N PHE A 159 13.28 -18.56 15.66
CA PHE A 159 13.24 -19.19 14.32
C PHE A 159 14.49 -18.95 13.47
N SER A 160 15.57 -18.42 14.00
CA SER A 160 16.79 -18.01 13.29
C SER A 160 16.61 -16.73 12.45
N PRO A 161 17.66 -15.91 12.28
CA PRO A 161 17.59 -14.61 11.58
C PRO A 161 17.70 -14.77 10.06
N THR A 162 16.78 -15.51 9.43
CA THR A 162 16.68 -15.60 7.98
C THR A 162 15.78 -14.47 7.42
N LEU A 163 15.99 -14.09 6.16
CA LEU A 163 15.17 -13.08 5.49
C LEU A 163 13.67 -13.43 5.52
N THR A 164 13.36 -14.72 5.35
CA THR A 164 11.99 -15.24 5.41
C THR A 164 11.38 -15.07 6.79
N ASN A 165 12.12 -15.44 7.84
CA ASN A 165 11.62 -15.33 9.22
C ASN A 165 11.43 -13.87 9.64
N ILE A 166 12.28 -12.95 9.17
CA ILE A 166 12.12 -11.51 9.39
C ILE A 166 10.86 -11.02 8.70
N ALA A 167 10.61 -11.38 7.43
CA ALA A 167 9.41 -11.00 6.70
C ALA A 167 8.13 -11.53 7.38
N ILE A 168 8.14 -12.78 7.83
CA ILE A 168 7.03 -13.40 8.57
C ILE A 168 6.80 -12.68 9.90
N ALA A 169 7.87 -12.40 10.66
CA ALA A 169 7.76 -11.67 11.93
C ALA A 169 7.10 -10.30 11.76
N ILE A 170 7.56 -9.53 10.76
CA ILE A 170 6.97 -8.21 10.46
C ILE A 170 5.51 -8.35 10.03
N GLY A 171 5.19 -9.29 9.15
CA GLY A 171 3.83 -9.51 8.68
C GLY A 171 2.85 -9.90 9.80
N ILE A 172 3.29 -10.81 10.69
CA ILE A 172 2.49 -11.27 11.85
C ILE A 172 2.27 -10.15 12.90
N VAL A 173 3.15 -9.18 12.96
CA VAL A 173 3.01 -8.06 13.91
C VAL A 173 2.15 -6.93 13.34
N SER A 174 2.23 -6.70 12.02
CA SER A 174 1.66 -5.49 11.39
C SER A 174 0.21 -5.63 10.94
N TRP A 175 -0.37 -6.83 10.92
CA TRP A 175 -1.72 -7.09 10.38
C TRP A 175 -2.86 -6.41 11.16
N THR A 176 -2.66 -6.11 12.45
CA THR A 176 -3.71 -5.59 13.34
C THR A 176 -4.28 -4.25 12.89
N ALA A 177 -3.44 -3.34 12.41
CA ALA A 177 -3.86 -2.05 11.88
C ALA A 177 -4.71 -2.22 10.60
N THR A 178 -4.27 -3.09 9.69
CA THR A 178 -4.99 -3.42 8.46
C THR A 178 -6.34 -4.09 8.75
N ALA A 179 -6.41 -4.99 9.73
CA ALA A 179 -7.66 -5.63 10.14
C ALA A 179 -8.70 -4.62 10.62
N ARG A 180 -8.31 -3.66 11.45
CA ARG A 180 -9.23 -2.62 11.94
C ARG A 180 -9.70 -1.68 10.83
N LEU A 181 -8.79 -1.29 9.94
CA LEU A 181 -9.15 -0.45 8.79
C LEU A 181 -10.13 -1.18 7.86
N THR A 182 -9.85 -2.42 7.52
CA THR A 182 -10.73 -3.25 6.69
C THR A 182 -12.10 -3.45 7.34
N ARG A 183 -12.14 -3.75 8.64
CA ARG A 183 -13.39 -3.84 9.40
C ARG A 183 -14.21 -2.55 9.32
N ALA A 184 -13.56 -1.40 9.52
CA ALA A 184 -14.25 -0.11 9.47
C ALA A 184 -14.88 0.14 8.08
N GLU A 185 -14.16 -0.19 7.00
CA GLU A 185 -14.69 -0.08 5.63
C GLU A 185 -15.87 -1.05 5.37
N PHE A 186 -15.80 -2.28 5.86
CA PHE A 186 -16.93 -3.23 5.74
C PHE A 186 -18.16 -2.74 6.50
N LEU A 187 -18.01 -2.19 7.71
CA LEU A 187 -19.11 -1.60 8.46
C LEU A 187 -19.69 -0.39 7.73
N ARG A 188 -18.84 0.47 7.16
CA ARG A 188 -19.28 1.63 6.36
C ARG A 188 -20.11 1.21 5.13
N ILE A 189 -19.62 0.22 4.38
CA ILE A 189 -20.31 -0.30 3.19
C ILE A 189 -21.65 -0.91 3.58
N ARG A 190 -21.72 -1.64 4.69
CA ARG A 190 -22.95 -2.28 5.20
C ARG A 190 -24.05 -1.26 5.53
N GLU A 191 -23.68 -0.03 5.91
CA GLU A 191 -24.61 1.06 6.23
C GLU A 191 -25.10 1.84 5.00
N MET A 192 -24.57 1.57 3.81
CA MET A 192 -24.97 2.27 2.59
C MET A 192 -26.38 1.87 2.14
N ASP A 193 -27.16 2.83 1.65
CA ASP A 193 -28.57 2.65 1.34
C ASP A 193 -28.85 1.58 0.29
N TYR A 194 -28.00 1.38 -0.69
CA TYR A 194 -28.13 0.34 -1.70
C TYR A 194 -27.98 -1.08 -1.11
N VAL A 195 -27.12 -1.25 -0.08
CA VAL A 195 -26.98 -2.54 0.63
C VAL A 195 -28.19 -2.80 1.52
N LYS A 196 -28.73 -1.76 2.15
CA LYS A 196 -29.96 -1.87 2.96
C LYS A 196 -31.18 -2.19 2.09
N ALA A 197 -31.28 -1.59 0.90
CA ALA A 197 -32.35 -1.85 -0.05
C ALA A 197 -32.36 -3.31 -0.52
N GLU A 198 -31.21 -3.89 -0.83
CA GLU A 198 -31.09 -5.28 -1.26
C GLU A 198 -31.45 -6.28 -0.16
N ARG A 199 -31.21 -5.95 1.10
CA ARG A 199 -31.61 -6.81 2.26
C ARG A 199 -33.09 -6.75 2.61
N SER A 200 -33.83 -5.79 2.07
CA SER A 200 -35.25 -5.61 2.32
C SER A 200 -36.15 -6.31 1.29
N ILE A 201 -35.54 -6.91 0.25
CA ILE A 201 -36.21 -7.74 -0.75
C ILE A 201 -36.15 -9.23 -0.35
#